data_e8c1ea236314e22f2f925132566737a2
#
_entry.id   e8c1ea236314e22f2f925132566737a2
#
_cell.length_a   1.000
_cell.length_b   1.000
_cell.length_c   1.000
_cell.angle_alpha   90.00
_cell.angle_beta   90.00
_cell.angle_gamma   90.00
#
_symmetry.space_group_name_H-M   'P 1'
#
loop_
_entity.id
_entity.type
_entity.pdbx_description
1 polymer ?
#
loop_
_entity_poly.entity_id
_entity_poly.type
_entity_poly.pdbx_seq_one_letter_code
_entity_poly.pdbx_strand_id
1 'polypeptide(L)'
;MTSRDVLHAPIRMIRRMDRALARRSDHRRILVDSRTPVNYTMVAPVVRALGSDPRVQFYFTASEEPHRLQEIYREAPAGTRLVNPKRAALMRFDAYVASDFMWQTLPRGGCRIQVFHGVAGKYGFDAPTRHMRPWDRIFFINRRRLQNFVRSGAIEANSPAIRLVGMPKADAVVDGTYARDVVVKQLGLDPAFPVVLYAPTWSPASSLNSVGVDLVRALMRLPINVLVKLHDRSRDPRPRYSGGVDWAAALQPLLTAGRGVLATGHDISPYLVAADVMITDHSSAGFEYLLRDRPLVRIHRPELIREANIHREYVELLAAASTSTSAVDDTVSAVEQAIADPAANSATRRAVAQDLFYSPGSATRRSVEALYEAIDLDPASMPEALFESTEASCPRSA
;
A
#
# COMPACT_ATOMS: atom_id res chain seq x y z
N MET A 1 10.63 -41.44 -7.68
CA MET A 1 11.39 -40.18 -7.91
C MET A 1 11.19 -39.77 -9.34
N THR A 2 10.52 -38.65 -9.57
CA THR A 2 10.28 -38.14 -10.93
C THR A 2 11.55 -37.46 -11.44
N SER A 3 11.73 -37.39 -12.76
CA SER A 3 12.92 -36.75 -13.38
C SER A 3 13.12 -35.27 -12.96
N ARG A 4 12.05 -34.60 -12.51
CA ARG A 4 12.07 -33.26 -11.88
C ARG A 4 12.76 -33.26 -10.52
N ASP A 5 12.65 -34.35 -9.73
CA ASP A 5 13.26 -34.41 -8.40
C ASP A 5 14.80 -34.49 -8.47
N VAL A 6 15.34 -35.12 -9.50
CA VAL A 6 16.78 -35.28 -9.72
C VAL A 6 17.44 -33.96 -10.15
N LEU A 7 16.79 -33.18 -11.01
CA LEU A 7 17.27 -31.85 -11.46
C LEU A 7 17.27 -30.80 -10.34
N HIS A 8 16.37 -30.92 -9.35
CA HIS A 8 16.28 -29.96 -8.25
C HIS A 8 17.12 -30.36 -7.01
N ALA A 9 17.68 -31.57 -6.96
CA ALA A 9 18.48 -32.01 -5.82
C ALA A 9 19.76 -31.17 -5.60
N PRO A 10 20.55 -30.83 -6.63
CA PRO A 10 21.73 -29.96 -6.48
C PRO A 10 21.35 -28.57 -5.97
N ILE A 11 20.27 -28.00 -6.48
CA ILE A 11 19.78 -26.68 -6.05
C ILE A 11 19.34 -26.70 -4.58
N ARG A 12 18.68 -27.77 -4.13
CA ARG A 12 18.32 -27.95 -2.72
C ARG A 12 19.53 -28.07 -1.82
N MET A 13 20.55 -28.78 -2.27
CA MET A 13 21.81 -28.94 -1.53
C MET A 13 22.57 -27.61 -1.42
N ILE A 14 22.71 -26.88 -2.52
CA ILE A 14 23.31 -25.53 -2.52
C ILE A 14 22.57 -24.59 -1.58
N ARG A 15 21.21 -24.61 -1.58
CA ARG A 15 20.39 -23.83 -0.65
C ARG A 15 20.60 -24.21 0.81
N ARG A 16 20.82 -25.50 1.13
CA ARG A 16 21.14 -25.96 2.49
C ARG A 16 22.53 -25.48 2.92
N MET A 17 23.52 -25.59 2.04
CA MET A 17 24.88 -25.10 2.30
C MET A 17 24.90 -23.59 2.47
N ASP A 18 24.21 -22.84 1.62
CA ASP A 18 24.10 -21.39 1.72
C ASP A 18 23.43 -20.95 3.04
N ARG A 19 22.39 -21.67 3.50
CA ARG A 19 21.78 -21.42 4.81
C ARG A 19 22.71 -21.74 5.97
N ALA A 20 23.46 -22.84 5.89
CA ALA A 20 24.43 -23.21 6.92
C ALA A 20 25.60 -22.20 7.00
N LEU A 21 26.06 -21.67 5.87
CA LEU A 21 27.05 -20.60 5.81
C LEU A 21 26.47 -19.24 6.31
N ALA A 22 25.19 -18.96 6.04
CA ALA A 22 24.52 -17.77 6.55
C ALA A 22 24.47 -17.74 8.07
N ARG A 23 24.23 -18.89 8.71
CA ARG A 23 24.20 -19.03 10.17
C ARG A 23 25.55 -18.74 10.84
N ARG A 24 26.64 -18.77 10.08
CA ARG A 24 27.99 -18.40 10.58
C ARG A 24 28.30 -16.90 10.48
N SER A 25 27.45 -16.14 9.80
CA SER A 25 27.55 -14.68 9.67
C SER A 25 26.37 -14.04 10.39
N ASP A 26 26.62 -13.05 11.22
CA ASP A 26 25.57 -12.27 11.87
C ASP A 26 24.86 -11.30 10.89
N HIS A 27 25.38 -11.18 9.66
CA HIS A 27 24.80 -10.28 8.66
C HIS A 27 23.79 -10.98 7.77
N ARG A 28 22.66 -10.31 7.51
CA ARG A 28 21.57 -10.76 6.65
C ARG A 28 21.34 -9.79 5.50
N ARG A 29 21.13 -10.33 4.31
CA ARG A 29 20.83 -9.56 3.10
C ARG A 29 19.37 -9.80 2.68
N ILE A 30 18.60 -8.75 2.59
CA ILE A 30 17.19 -8.80 2.20
C ILE A 30 17.04 -8.09 0.88
N LEU A 31 16.45 -8.77 -0.11
CA LEU A 31 16.09 -8.17 -1.40
C LEU A 31 14.60 -7.81 -1.38
N VAL A 32 14.30 -6.53 -1.56
CA VAL A 32 12.94 -6.02 -1.73
C VAL A 32 12.67 -5.78 -3.20
N ASP A 33 11.58 -6.33 -3.72
CA ASP A 33 11.16 -6.21 -5.11
C ASP A 33 9.81 -5.48 -5.18
N SER A 34 9.78 -4.36 -5.92
CA SER A 34 8.58 -3.54 -6.08
C SER A 34 8.37 -3.17 -7.54
N ARG A 35 7.11 -3.18 -7.98
CA ARG A 35 6.69 -2.79 -9.33
C ARG A 35 6.45 -1.28 -9.45
N THR A 36 5.99 -0.68 -8.35
CA THR A 36 5.61 0.74 -8.29
C THR A 36 6.03 1.34 -6.95
N PRO A 37 6.13 2.67 -6.83
CA PRO A 37 6.36 3.33 -5.55
C PRO A 37 5.33 2.92 -4.48
N VAL A 38 4.05 2.72 -4.86
CA VAL A 38 3.01 2.25 -3.92
C VAL A 38 3.33 0.87 -3.35
N ASN A 39 3.90 -0.05 -4.14
CA ASN A 39 4.34 -1.34 -3.59
C ASN A 39 5.44 -1.16 -2.54
N TYR A 40 6.37 -0.23 -2.76
CA TYR A 40 7.42 0.07 -1.79
C TYR A 40 6.84 0.66 -0.49
N THR A 41 5.85 1.54 -0.55
CA THR A 41 5.26 2.14 0.67
C THR A 41 4.70 1.09 1.64
N MET A 42 4.34 -0.11 1.15
CA MET A 42 3.85 -1.21 2.01
C MET A 42 4.92 -1.79 2.92
N VAL A 43 6.16 -1.83 2.45
CA VAL A 43 7.30 -2.40 3.19
C VAL A 43 8.20 -1.33 3.79
N ALA A 44 8.03 -0.08 3.40
CA ALA A 44 8.86 1.04 3.86
C ALA A 44 8.90 1.18 5.40
N PRO A 45 7.80 1.03 6.17
CA PRO A 45 7.89 1.05 7.64
C PRO A 45 8.77 -0.06 8.20
N VAL A 46 8.68 -1.28 7.63
CA VAL A 46 9.51 -2.43 8.03
C VAL A 46 10.98 -2.19 7.67
N VAL A 47 11.25 -1.62 6.49
CA VAL A 47 12.60 -1.25 6.05
C VAL A 47 13.22 -0.21 6.99
N ARG A 48 12.45 0.83 7.38
CA ARG A 48 12.93 1.84 8.34
C ARG A 48 13.23 1.24 9.71
N ALA A 49 12.32 0.42 10.24
CA ALA A 49 12.48 -0.22 11.54
C ALA A 49 13.69 -1.16 11.58
N LEU A 50 13.86 -2.04 10.58
CA LEU A 50 14.98 -2.97 10.50
C LEU A 50 16.28 -2.33 10.01
N GLY A 51 16.22 -1.20 9.31
CA GLY A 51 17.40 -0.52 8.76
C GLY A 51 18.35 0.03 9.82
N SER A 52 17.91 0.14 11.07
CA SER A 52 18.73 0.49 12.22
C SER A 52 19.52 -0.69 12.80
N ASP A 53 19.18 -1.95 12.47
CA ASP A 53 19.99 -3.10 12.84
C ASP A 53 21.18 -3.23 11.89
N PRO A 54 22.44 -3.03 12.38
CA PRO A 54 23.64 -3.08 11.52
C PRO A 54 23.87 -4.45 10.91
N ARG A 55 23.23 -5.49 11.43
CA ARG A 55 23.30 -6.86 10.91
C ARG A 55 22.42 -7.06 9.69
N VAL A 56 21.44 -6.16 9.43
CA VAL A 56 20.48 -6.26 8.33
C VAL A 56 20.84 -5.30 7.21
N GLN A 57 20.91 -5.81 6.00
CA GLN A 57 21.28 -5.05 4.82
C GLN A 57 20.22 -5.20 3.73
N PHE A 58 19.55 -4.09 3.42
CA PHE A 58 18.54 -4.06 2.36
C PHE A 58 19.15 -3.79 0.99
N TYR A 59 18.65 -4.52 0.00
CA TYR A 59 18.85 -4.32 -1.43
C TYR A 59 17.48 -4.16 -2.08
N PHE A 60 17.39 -3.34 -3.12
CA PHE A 60 16.13 -3.01 -3.76
C PHE A 60 16.22 -3.26 -5.25
N THR A 61 15.21 -3.91 -5.81
CA THR A 61 15.13 -4.25 -7.23
C THR A 61 13.72 -4.00 -7.77
N ALA A 62 13.60 -3.94 -9.09
CA ALA A 62 12.34 -3.83 -9.81
C ALA A 62 12.33 -4.86 -10.94
N SER A 63 11.95 -6.10 -10.61
CA SER A 63 12.07 -7.23 -11.54
C SER A 63 11.19 -7.10 -12.78
N GLU A 64 10.02 -6.47 -12.66
CA GLU A 64 9.08 -6.25 -13.76
C GLU A 64 9.26 -4.90 -14.47
N GLU A 65 9.84 -3.89 -13.79
CA GLU A 65 10.02 -2.53 -14.32
C GLU A 65 11.46 -2.02 -14.07
N PRO A 66 12.50 -2.72 -14.60
CA PRO A 66 13.91 -2.42 -14.26
C PRO A 66 14.35 -1.01 -14.61
N HIS A 67 13.72 -0.41 -15.65
CA HIS A 67 14.01 0.95 -16.10
C HIS A 67 13.49 2.03 -15.15
N ARG A 68 12.54 1.68 -14.24
CA ARG A 68 11.96 2.57 -13.23
C ARG A 68 12.57 2.38 -11.84
N LEU A 69 13.64 1.64 -11.71
CA LEU A 69 14.23 1.27 -10.42
C LEU A 69 14.49 2.49 -9.52
N GLN A 70 15.06 3.56 -10.04
CA GLN A 70 15.35 4.79 -9.27
C GLN A 70 14.06 5.54 -8.89
N GLU A 71 13.09 5.59 -9.78
CA GLU A 71 11.79 6.23 -9.53
C GLU A 71 11.01 5.50 -8.43
N ILE A 72 10.96 4.16 -8.49
CA ILE A 72 10.22 3.31 -7.54
C ILE A 72 10.75 3.51 -6.10
N TYR A 73 12.06 3.67 -5.94
CA TYR A 73 12.70 3.78 -4.63
C TYR A 73 13.21 5.19 -4.33
N ARG A 74 12.65 6.22 -4.97
CA ARG A 74 13.05 7.63 -4.73
C ARG A 74 12.92 8.06 -3.27
N GLU A 75 11.88 7.56 -2.57
CA GLU A 75 11.61 7.87 -1.16
C GLU A 75 12.28 6.87 -0.19
N ALA A 76 13.16 6.01 -0.68
CA ALA A 76 13.90 5.09 0.17
C ALA A 76 15.02 5.84 0.94
N PRO A 77 15.44 5.34 2.11
CA PRO A 77 16.47 5.98 2.92
C PRO A 77 17.75 6.24 2.15
N ALA A 78 18.49 7.30 2.53
CA ALA A 78 19.80 7.59 1.96
C ALA A 78 20.75 6.39 2.12
N GLY A 79 21.58 6.12 1.12
CA GLY A 79 22.45 4.94 1.11
C GLY A 79 21.78 3.65 0.66
N THR A 80 20.53 3.71 0.19
CA THR A 80 19.79 2.57 -0.36
C THR A 80 20.57 1.89 -1.48
N ARG A 81 20.69 0.56 -1.40
CA ARG A 81 21.43 -0.27 -2.38
C ARG A 81 20.50 -0.73 -3.49
N LEU A 82 20.43 0.04 -4.56
CA LEU A 82 19.69 -0.34 -5.76
C LEU A 82 20.48 -1.40 -6.56
N VAL A 83 19.81 -2.46 -6.98
CA VAL A 83 20.43 -3.53 -7.75
C VAL A 83 19.56 -3.92 -8.95
N ASN A 84 20.16 -3.96 -10.12
CA ASN A 84 19.47 -4.42 -11.32
C ASN A 84 19.10 -5.92 -11.17
N PRO A 85 17.93 -6.37 -11.65
CA PRO A 85 17.45 -7.76 -11.53
C PRO A 85 18.45 -8.80 -12.02
N LYS A 86 19.18 -8.55 -13.11
CA LYS A 86 20.20 -9.45 -13.63
C LYS A 86 21.37 -9.64 -12.66
N ARG A 87 21.80 -8.54 -12.03
CA ARG A 87 22.86 -8.57 -11.00
C ARG A 87 22.34 -9.23 -9.71
N ALA A 88 21.12 -8.92 -9.29
CA ALA A 88 20.50 -9.54 -8.13
C ALA A 88 20.41 -11.06 -8.26
N ALA A 89 20.16 -11.60 -9.46
CA ALA A 89 20.13 -13.03 -9.73
C ALA A 89 21.48 -13.73 -9.47
N LEU A 90 22.59 -13.01 -9.51
CA LEU A 90 23.94 -13.54 -9.21
C LEU A 90 24.33 -13.41 -7.73
N MET A 91 23.55 -12.63 -6.95
CA MET A 91 23.82 -12.37 -5.55
C MET A 91 23.08 -13.38 -4.65
N ARG A 92 23.54 -13.49 -3.41
CA ARG A 92 22.88 -14.25 -2.36
C ARG A 92 22.09 -13.32 -1.45
N PHE A 93 20.86 -13.72 -1.15
CA PHE A 93 19.99 -13.05 -0.20
C PHE A 93 19.44 -14.07 0.80
N ASP A 94 19.26 -13.63 2.06
CA ASP A 94 18.69 -14.45 3.12
C ASP A 94 17.15 -14.38 3.08
N ALA A 95 16.59 -13.26 2.60
CA ALA A 95 15.17 -13.14 2.25
C ALA A 95 14.96 -12.38 0.93
N TYR A 96 13.86 -12.72 0.26
CA TYR A 96 13.31 -12.02 -0.89
C TYR A 96 11.88 -11.63 -0.55
N VAL A 97 11.61 -10.32 -0.47
CA VAL A 97 10.30 -9.75 -0.16
C VAL A 97 9.72 -9.15 -1.42
N ALA A 98 8.56 -9.62 -1.84
CA ALA A 98 7.87 -9.10 -3.02
C ALA A 98 6.38 -8.91 -2.74
N SER A 99 5.78 -7.90 -3.40
CA SER A 99 4.33 -7.67 -3.34
C SER A 99 3.62 -8.31 -4.54
N ASP A 100 2.34 -8.66 -4.35
CA ASP A 100 1.42 -9.08 -5.40
C ASP A 100 1.94 -10.19 -6.32
N PHE A 101 2.59 -11.18 -5.72
CA PHE A 101 3.10 -12.36 -6.42
C PHE A 101 4.17 -12.07 -7.49
N MET A 102 4.80 -10.92 -7.46
CA MET A 102 6.00 -10.68 -8.28
C MET A 102 7.05 -11.75 -7.99
N TRP A 103 7.78 -12.15 -9.02
CA TRP A 103 8.71 -13.25 -8.91
C TRP A 103 10.00 -13.00 -9.67
N GLN A 104 11.09 -12.93 -8.93
CA GLN A 104 12.42 -12.97 -9.51
C GLN A 104 13.05 -14.34 -9.29
N THR A 105 13.69 -14.89 -10.33
CA THR A 105 14.46 -16.12 -10.20
C THR A 105 15.78 -15.82 -9.48
N LEU A 106 15.92 -16.39 -8.29
CA LEU A 106 17.10 -16.26 -7.45
C LEU A 106 17.67 -17.67 -7.21
N PRO A 107 18.75 -18.09 -7.91
CA PRO A 107 19.32 -19.42 -7.75
C PRO A 107 19.82 -19.71 -6.32
N ARG A 108 20.34 -18.65 -5.68
CA ARG A 108 20.80 -18.67 -4.28
C ARG A 108 19.79 -17.93 -3.40
N GLY A 109 18.54 -18.39 -3.40
CA GLY A 109 17.48 -17.70 -2.65
C GLY A 109 17.38 -18.18 -1.22
N GLY A 110 17.14 -17.20 -0.30
CA GLY A 110 16.69 -17.41 1.07
C GLY A 110 15.18 -17.60 1.14
N CYS A 111 14.59 -17.18 2.26
CA CYS A 111 13.16 -17.21 2.50
C CYS A 111 12.42 -16.28 1.51
N ARG A 112 11.39 -16.80 0.83
CA ARG A 112 10.54 -16.02 -0.08
C ARG A 112 9.31 -15.56 0.65
N ILE A 113 9.12 -14.25 0.71
CA ILE A 113 8.07 -13.60 1.48
C ILE A 113 7.17 -12.81 0.54
N GLN A 114 5.88 -13.16 0.54
CA GLN A 114 4.84 -12.44 -0.18
C GLN A 114 4.20 -11.42 0.75
N VAL A 115 4.06 -10.17 0.29
CA VAL A 115 3.28 -9.11 0.92
C VAL A 115 2.19 -8.58 -0.02
N PHE A 116 1.19 -7.87 0.50
CA PHE A 116 0.11 -7.31 -0.31
C PHE A 116 0.14 -5.79 -0.28
N HIS A 117 -0.21 -5.13 -1.40
CA HIS A 117 -0.19 -3.67 -1.49
C HIS A 117 -1.52 -2.98 -1.15
N GLY A 118 -2.53 -3.72 -0.72
CA GLY A 118 -3.82 -3.16 -0.33
C GLY A 118 -4.81 -4.19 0.15
N VAL A 119 -5.89 -3.72 0.76
CA VAL A 119 -6.95 -4.56 1.34
C VAL A 119 -8.00 -4.99 0.32
N ALA A 120 -8.22 -4.21 -0.76
CA ALA A 120 -9.24 -4.50 -1.75
C ALA A 120 -8.87 -5.69 -2.65
N GLY A 121 -9.83 -6.57 -2.84
CA GLY A 121 -9.72 -7.68 -3.80
C GLY A 121 -9.94 -7.23 -5.23
N LYS A 122 -8.86 -6.80 -5.88
CA LYS A 122 -8.84 -6.41 -7.29
C LYS A 122 -8.00 -7.41 -8.09
N TYR A 123 -8.30 -7.55 -9.36
CA TYR A 123 -7.52 -8.34 -10.32
C TYR A 123 -7.30 -9.80 -9.89
N GLY A 124 -8.21 -10.38 -9.09
CA GLY A 124 -8.15 -11.77 -8.67
C GLY A 124 -7.13 -12.07 -7.54
N PHE A 125 -6.50 -11.06 -6.95
CA PHE A 125 -5.52 -11.29 -5.87
C PHE A 125 -6.11 -11.89 -4.59
N ASP A 126 -7.43 -11.89 -4.41
CA ASP A 126 -8.09 -12.51 -3.26
C ASP A 126 -8.58 -13.94 -3.52
N ALA A 127 -8.46 -14.41 -4.75
CA ALA A 127 -8.78 -15.79 -5.13
C ALA A 127 -7.62 -16.40 -5.93
N PRO A 128 -6.42 -16.53 -5.33
CA PRO A 128 -5.29 -17.14 -6.02
C PRO A 128 -5.64 -18.60 -6.34
N THR A 129 -5.11 -19.08 -7.45
CA THR A 129 -5.31 -20.46 -7.84
C THR A 129 -4.36 -21.39 -7.08
N ARG A 130 -4.73 -22.70 -6.99
CA ARG A 130 -3.85 -23.78 -6.47
C ARG A 130 -2.51 -23.90 -7.23
N HIS A 131 -2.35 -23.22 -8.35
CA HIS A 131 -1.11 -23.18 -9.15
C HIS A 131 -0.20 -22.01 -8.77
N MET A 132 -0.49 -21.30 -7.68
CA MET A 132 0.38 -20.25 -7.15
C MET A 132 1.78 -20.81 -6.88
N ARG A 133 2.80 -20.02 -7.21
CA ARG A 133 4.18 -20.38 -6.89
C ARG A 133 4.35 -20.51 -5.37
N PRO A 134 5.17 -21.44 -4.88
CA PRO A 134 5.36 -21.65 -3.45
C PRO A 134 6.11 -20.47 -2.82
N TRP A 135 5.51 -19.90 -1.80
CA TRP A 135 6.10 -18.89 -0.92
C TRP A 135 6.44 -19.52 0.43
N ASP A 136 7.60 -19.20 0.98
CA ASP A 136 8.00 -19.70 2.29
C ASP A 136 7.21 -18.99 3.40
N ARG A 137 6.83 -17.72 3.17
CA ARG A 137 5.96 -16.93 4.04
C ARG A 137 5.01 -16.06 3.21
N ILE A 138 3.80 -15.88 3.72
CA ILE A 138 2.80 -14.96 3.18
C ILE A 138 2.32 -14.09 4.33
N PHE A 139 2.57 -12.79 4.23
CA PHE A 139 2.20 -11.80 5.23
C PHE A 139 0.79 -11.29 4.95
N PHE A 140 -0.19 -11.87 5.62
CA PHE A 140 -1.59 -11.49 5.47
C PHE A 140 -1.91 -10.21 6.23
N ILE A 141 -2.64 -9.31 5.56
CA ILE A 141 -3.07 -8.02 6.11
C ILE A 141 -4.34 -8.13 6.96
N ASN A 142 -5.18 -9.15 6.71
CA ASN A 142 -6.39 -9.43 7.47
C ASN A 142 -6.79 -10.90 7.40
N ARG A 143 -7.73 -11.27 8.29
CA ARG A 143 -8.27 -12.63 8.37
C ARG A 143 -9.12 -12.99 7.16
N ARG A 144 -9.86 -12.03 6.58
CA ARG A 144 -10.71 -12.22 5.41
C ARG A 144 -9.91 -12.73 4.21
N ARG A 145 -8.80 -12.06 3.89
CA ARG A 145 -7.90 -12.50 2.80
C ARG A 145 -7.30 -13.87 3.06
N LEU A 146 -6.86 -14.12 4.29
CA LEU A 146 -6.38 -15.46 4.68
C LEU A 146 -7.45 -16.54 4.45
N GLN A 147 -8.68 -16.29 4.88
CA GLN A 147 -9.80 -17.22 4.67
C GLN A 147 -10.10 -17.41 3.18
N ASN A 148 -10.00 -16.38 2.35
CA ASN A 148 -10.18 -16.48 0.90
C ASN A 148 -9.12 -17.40 0.27
N PHE A 149 -7.86 -17.29 0.71
CA PHE A 149 -6.77 -18.17 0.27
C PHE A 149 -6.98 -19.62 0.68
N VAL A 150 -7.47 -19.86 1.88
CA VAL A 150 -7.79 -21.21 2.36
C VAL A 150 -8.98 -21.77 1.59
N ARG A 151 -10.06 -21.01 1.43
CA ARG A 151 -11.25 -21.43 0.67
C ARG A 151 -10.97 -21.74 -0.79
N SER A 152 -10.05 -21.00 -1.43
CA SER A 152 -9.64 -21.27 -2.82
C SER A 152 -8.69 -22.45 -2.97
N GLY A 153 -8.24 -23.05 -1.88
CA GLY A 153 -7.22 -24.11 -1.89
C GLY A 153 -5.82 -23.64 -2.26
N ALA A 154 -5.57 -22.34 -2.23
CA ALA A 154 -4.24 -21.79 -2.52
C ALA A 154 -3.24 -22.03 -1.40
N ILE A 155 -3.73 -22.17 -0.17
CA ILE A 155 -2.93 -22.47 1.02
C ILE A 155 -3.76 -23.34 1.98
N GLU A 156 -3.10 -24.24 2.68
CA GLU A 156 -3.73 -25.01 3.76
C GLU A 156 -3.88 -24.15 5.02
N ALA A 157 -4.95 -24.32 5.78
CA ALA A 157 -5.26 -23.52 6.97
C ALA A 157 -4.17 -23.58 8.07
N ASN A 158 -3.43 -24.68 8.14
CA ASN A 158 -2.33 -24.92 9.08
C ASN A 158 -0.94 -24.70 8.46
N SER A 159 -0.87 -24.12 7.27
CA SER A 159 0.40 -23.92 6.57
C SER A 159 1.39 -23.08 7.40
N PRO A 160 2.66 -23.53 7.55
CA PRO A 160 3.69 -22.77 8.23
C PRO A 160 4.09 -21.49 7.48
N ALA A 161 3.61 -21.29 6.25
CA ALA A 161 3.82 -20.07 5.50
C ALA A 161 2.96 -18.89 5.98
N ILE A 162 1.89 -19.14 6.73
CA ILE A 162 0.94 -18.11 7.15
C ILE A 162 1.56 -17.22 8.23
N ARG A 163 1.52 -15.90 7.99
CA ARG A 163 1.80 -14.86 8.99
C ARG A 163 0.73 -13.77 8.90
N LEU A 164 -0.10 -13.65 9.93
CA LEU A 164 -1.11 -12.61 10.03
C LEU A 164 -0.49 -11.38 10.71
N VAL A 165 0.08 -10.49 9.91
CA VAL A 165 0.87 -9.35 10.39
C VAL A 165 0.08 -8.03 10.41
N GLY A 166 -0.93 -7.87 9.56
CA GLY A 166 -1.60 -6.61 9.33
C GLY A 166 -0.98 -5.84 8.16
N MET A 167 -1.22 -4.54 8.12
CA MET A 167 -0.76 -3.65 7.05
C MET A 167 0.19 -2.59 7.61
N PRO A 168 1.53 -2.75 7.50
CA PRO A 168 2.50 -1.85 8.11
C PRO A 168 2.31 -0.38 7.74
N LYS A 169 2.02 -0.08 6.48
CA LYS A 169 1.73 1.28 6.02
C LYS A 169 0.56 1.92 6.78
N ALA A 170 -0.45 1.14 7.14
CA ALA A 170 -1.64 1.64 7.81
C ALA A 170 -1.40 2.02 9.28
N ASP A 171 -0.28 1.58 9.89
CA ASP A 171 0.05 1.97 11.25
C ASP A 171 0.15 3.50 11.37
N ALA A 172 0.82 4.17 10.43
CA ALA A 172 0.98 5.62 10.42
C ALA A 172 -0.35 6.42 10.31
N VAL A 173 -1.44 5.76 9.96
CA VAL A 173 -2.77 6.38 9.94
C VAL A 173 -3.38 6.49 11.34
N VAL A 174 -2.94 5.62 12.28
CA VAL A 174 -3.57 5.48 13.62
C VAL A 174 -2.62 5.70 14.81
N ASP A 175 -1.30 5.62 14.60
CA ASP A 175 -0.30 5.61 15.67
C ASP A 175 0.22 7.01 16.08
N GLY A 176 -0.28 8.07 15.44
CA GLY A 176 0.16 9.43 15.72
C GLY A 176 1.40 9.89 14.95
N THR A 177 1.94 9.06 14.04
CA THR A 177 3.06 9.43 13.15
C THR A 177 2.79 10.75 12.42
N TYR A 178 1.55 11.00 12.02
CA TYR A 178 1.13 12.24 11.38
C TYR A 178 0.12 12.99 12.28
N ALA A 179 0.37 14.27 12.50
CA ALA A 179 -0.57 15.18 13.12
C ALA A 179 -1.30 16.00 12.03
N ARG A 180 -2.66 16.02 12.07
CA ARG A 180 -3.49 16.71 11.08
C ARG A 180 -3.01 18.14 10.81
N ASP A 181 -2.85 18.92 11.86
CA ASP A 181 -2.54 20.36 11.74
C ASP A 181 -1.14 20.60 11.16
N VAL A 182 -0.19 19.70 11.44
CA VAL A 182 1.15 19.73 10.86
C VAL A 182 1.06 19.48 9.35
N VAL A 183 0.32 18.45 8.93
CA VAL A 183 0.18 18.11 7.51
C VAL A 183 -0.57 19.21 6.75
N VAL A 184 -1.66 19.74 7.30
CA VAL A 184 -2.43 20.86 6.71
C VAL A 184 -1.52 22.07 6.48
N LYS A 185 -0.72 22.44 7.48
CA LYS A 185 0.23 23.56 7.39
C LYS A 185 1.33 23.30 6.35
N GLN A 186 1.88 22.08 6.31
CA GLN A 186 2.92 21.71 5.32
C GLN A 186 2.39 21.75 3.89
N LEU A 187 1.10 21.46 3.68
CA LEU A 187 0.42 21.55 2.39
C LEU A 187 0.07 23.01 2.00
N GLY A 188 0.30 23.99 2.89
CA GLY A 188 -0.08 25.39 2.65
C GLY A 188 -1.59 25.60 2.59
N LEU A 189 -2.37 24.72 3.22
CA LEU A 189 -3.82 24.82 3.31
C LEU A 189 -4.22 25.67 4.53
N ASP A 190 -5.40 26.32 4.46
CA ASP A 190 -5.94 27.13 5.56
C ASP A 190 -6.54 26.22 6.66
N PRO A 191 -6.00 26.21 7.88
CA PRO A 191 -6.50 25.34 8.95
C PRO A 191 -7.92 25.68 9.42
N ALA A 192 -8.45 26.87 9.09
CA ALA A 192 -9.81 27.28 9.43
C ALA A 192 -10.88 26.52 8.65
N PHE A 193 -10.55 25.91 7.52
CA PHE A 193 -11.49 25.19 6.69
C PHE A 193 -11.31 23.67 6.79
N PRO A 194 -12.42 22.88 6.69
CA PRO A 194 -12.34 21.44 6.60
C PRO A 194 -11.58 21.01 5.33
N VAL A 195 -10.85 19.89 5.42
CA VAL A 195 -10.09 19.31 4.30
C VAL A 195 -10.90 18.20 3.63
N VAL A 196 -11.19 18.36 2.35
CA VAL A 196 -11.82 17.34 1.51
C VAL A 196 -10.76 16.74 0.59
N LEU A 197 -10.47 15.44 0.80
CA LEU A 197 -9.52 14.69 0.00
C LEU A 197 -10.24 13.99 -1.17
N TYR A 198 -9.88 14.33 -2.39
CA TYR A 198 -10.29 13.55 -3.58
C TYR A 198 -9.15 12.62 -4.00
N ALA A 199 -9.35 11.32 -3.81
CA ALA A 199 -8.36 10.29 -4.13
C ALA A 199 -8.98 9.16 -4.97
N PRO A 200 -9.17 9.39 -6.29
CA PRO A 200 -9.71 8.40 -7.21
C PRO A 200 -8.70 7.27 -7.48
N THR A 201 -9.21 6.08 -7.85
CA THR A 201 -8.36 5.01 -8.37
C THR A 201 -7.85 5.35 -9.77
N TRP A 202 -6.81 4.64 -10.21
CA TRP A 202 -6.36 4.74 -11.59
C TRP A 202 -7.21 3.82 -12.49
N SER A 203 -7.68 4.27 -13.59
CA SER A 203 -8.30 3.55 -14.72
C SER A 203 -8.93 4.55 -15.66
N PRO A 204 -9.03 4.29 -16.97
CA PRO A 204 -9.89 5.06 -17.87
C PRO A 204 -11.37 5.08 -17.44
N ALA A 205 -11.83 4.06 -16.72
CA ALA A 205 -13.19 3.98 -16.17
C ALA A 205 -13.37 4.61 -14.78
N SER A 206 -12.34 5.26 -14.22
CA SER A 206 -12.39 5.88 -12.89
C SER A 206 -13.26 7.13 -12.86
N SER A 207 -13.61 7.58 -11.65
CA SER A 207 -14.31 8.85 -11.44
C SER A 207 -13.49 10.04 -11.94
N LEU A 208 -12.17 9.95 -11.93
CA LEU A 208 -11.28 10.99 -12.46
C LEU A 208 -11.57 11.30 -13.93
N ASN A 209 -11.70 10.23 -14.75
CA ASN A 209 -11.96 10.37 -16.20
C ASN A 209 -13.38 10.79 -16.54
N SER A 210 -14.34 10.58 -15.64
CA SER A 210 -15.74 10.90 -15.91
C SER A 210 -16.19 12.25 -15.38
N VAL A 211 -15.78 12.59 -14.15
CA VAL A 211 -16.27 13.79 -13.45
C VAL A 211 -15.15 14.59 -12.76
N GLY A 212 -13.89 14.17 -12.86
CA GLY A 212 -12.79 14.69 -12.03
C GLY A 212 -12.61 16.20 -12.12
N VAL A 213 -12.57 16.77 -13.33
CA VAL A 213 -12.40 18.22 -13.56
C VAL A 213 -13.60 19.00 -13.00
N ASP A 214 -14.82 18.57 -13.33
CA ASP A 214 -16.03 19.28 -12.92
C ASP A 214 -16.25 19.16 -11.41
N LEU A 215 -15.91 18.01 -10.83
CA LEU A 215 -15.97 17.82 -9.39
C LEU A 215 -14.98 18.75 -8.66
N VAL A 216 -13.70 18.78 -9.07
CA VAL A 216 -12.71 19.67 -8.43
C VAL A 216 -13.14 21.14 -8.58
N ARG A 217 -13.65 21.55 -9.76
CA ARG A 217 -14.17 22.90 -9.98
C ARG A 217 -15.36 23.23 -9.06
N ALA A 218 -16.26 22.28 -8.85
CA ALA A 218 -17.41 22.47 -7.95
C ALA A 218 -16.97 22.55 -6.48
N LEU A 219 -16.09 21.67 -6.04
CA LEU A 219 -15.54 21.68 -4.67
C LEU A 219 -14.79 22.99 -4.34
N MET A 220 -14.03 23.54 -5.30
CA MET A 220 -13.30 24.81 -5.10
C MET A 220 -14.21 26.04 -4.89
N ARG A 221 -15.53 25.93 -5.13
CA ARG A 221 -16.52 26.98 -4.83
C ARG A 221 -17.01 26.95 -3.38
N LEU A 222 -16.80 25.83 -2.67
CA LEU A 222 -17.21 25.67 -1.28
C LEU A 222 -16.18 26.30 -0.31
N PRO A 223 -16.58 26.62 0.92
CA PRO A 223 -15.67 27.08 1.97
C PRO A 223 -14.89 25.91 2.60
N ILE A 224 -14.09 25.20 1.78
CA ILE A 224 -13.31 24.03 2.15
C ILE A 224 -11.90 24.10 1.57
N ASN A 225 -10.99 23.30 2.11
CA ASN A 225 -9.74 22.96 1.46
C ASN A 225 -9.93 21.74 0.55
N VAL A 226 -9.44 21.81 -0.67
CA VAL A 226 -9.50 20.72 -1.65
C VAL A 226 -8.11 20.10 -1.81
N LEU A 227 -7.94 18.88 -1.34
CA LEU A 227 -6.72 18.11 -1.47
C LEU A 227 -6.93 17.00 -2.51
N VAL A 228 -6.19 17.04 -3.60
CA VAL A 228 -6.27 15.99 -4.63
C VAL A 228 -5.04 15.10 -4.55
N LYS A 229 -5.24 13.79 -4.41
CA LYS A 229 -4.15 12.78 -4.43
C LYS A 229 -4.36 11.81 -5.58
N LEU A 230 -3.59 12.00 -6.65
CA LEU A 230 -3.60 11.08 -7.78
C LEU A 230 -2.84 9.79 -7.44
N HIS A 231 -3.33 8.66 -7.92
CA HIS A 231 -2.57 7.43 -7.95
C HIS A 231 -1.39 7.58 -8.93
N ASP A 232 -0.25 6.90 -8.68
CA ASP A 232 0.94 7.02 -9.52
C ASP A 232 0.67 6.73 -11.00
N ARG A 233 -0.17 5.72 -11.28
CA ARG A 233 -0.58 5.40 -12.66
C ARG A 233 -1.48 6.46 -13.31
N SER A 234 -2.21 7.25 -12.52
CA SER A 234 -2.99 8.36 -13.07
C SER A 234 -2.12 9.54 -13.54
N ARG A 235 -0.85 9.57 -13.13
CA ARG A 235 0.15 10.55 -13.61
C ARG A 235 0.83 10.11 -14.91
N ASP A 236 0.62 8.85 -15.32
CA ASP A 236 1.15 8.30 -16.56
C ASP A 236 0.12 8.51 -17.68
N PRO A 237 0.42 9.32 -18.72
CA PRO A 237 -0.54 9.69 -19.75
C PRO A 237 -0.87 8.53 -20.72
N ARG A 238 -0.30 7.35 -20.53
CA ARG A 238 -0.64 6.20 -21.37
C ARG A 238 -2.14 5.88 -21.29
N PRO A 239 -2.84 5.67 -22.45
CA PRO A 239 -4.28 5.45 -22.51
C PRO A 239 -4.80 4.37 -21.56
N ARG A 240 -4.04 3.30 -21.38
CA ARG A 240 -4.39 2.18 -20.48
C ARG A 240 -4.45 2.55 -18.99
N TYR A 241 -3.83 3.68 -18.59
CA TYR A 241 -3.77 4.10 -17.19
C TYR A 241 -4.65 5.31 -16.91
N SER A 242 -4.51 6.38 -17.71
CA SER A 242 -5.16 7.66 -17.48
C SER A 242 -6.20 8.02 -18.54
N GLY A 243 -6.45 7.15 -19.51
CA GLY A 243 -7.28 7.50 -20.67
C GLY A 243 -6.59 8.46 -21.66
N GLY A 244 -5.26 8.60 -21.59
CA GLY A 244 -4.50 9.51 -22.45
C GLY A 244 -4.39 10.95 -21.93
N VAL A 245 -4.86 11.22 -20.70
CA VAL A 245 -4.90 12.57 -20.11
C VAL A 245 -3.74 12.76 -19.13
N ASP A 246 -3.09 13.91 -19.22
CA ASP A 246 -2.21 14.43 -18.16
C ASP A 246 -3.08 15.09 -17.07
N TRP A 247 -3.45 14.27 -16.09
CA TRP A 247 -4.33 14.71 -15.02
C TRP A 247 -3.69 15.75 -14.09
N ALA A 248 -2.38 15.74 -13.95
CA ALA A 248 -1.69 16.76 -13.15
C ALA A 248 -1.81 18.14 -13.82
N ALA A 249 -1.53 18.21 -15.12
CA ALA A 249 -1.68 19.44 -15.90
C ALA A 249 -3.14 19.91 -15.98
N ALA A 250 -4.10 18.98 -16.05
CA ALA A 250 -5.52 19.31 -16.14
C ALA A 250 -6.09 19.86 -14.83
N LEU A 251 -5.63 19.38 -13.67
CA LEU A 251 -6.18 19.74 -12.37
C LEU A 251 -5.45 20.91 -11.70
N GLN A 252 -4.14 21.06 -11.92
CA GLN A 252 -3.34 22.10 -11.28
C GLN A 252 -3.91 23.52 -11.45
N PRO A 253 -4.41 23.95 -12.63
CA PRO A 253 -4.97 25.29 -12.81
C PRO A 253 -6.29 25.53 -12.05
N LEU A 254 -6.99 24.47 -11.63
CA LEU A 254 -8.24 24.57 -10.88
C LEU A 254 -7.99 24.79 -9.37
N LEU A 255 -6.82 24.43 -8.87
CA LEU A 255 -6.48 24.44 -7.46
C LEU A 255 -5.90 25.81 -7.08
N THR A 256 -6.68 26.57 -6.34
CA THR A 256 -6.30 27.92 -5.90
C THR A 256 -5.38 27.86 -4.70
N ALA A 257 -4.28 28.62 -4.73
CA ALA A 257 -3.33 28.72 -3.62
C ALA A 257 -4.03 29.03 -2.28
N GLY A 258 -3.59 28.37 -1.22
CA GLY A 258 -4.13 28.49 0.14
C GLY A 258 -5.35 27.62 0.44
N ARG A 259 -6.07 27.12 -0.60
CA ARG A 259 -7.23 26.23 -0.42
C ARG A 259 -7.26 25.01 -1.33
N GLY A 260 -6.39 24.94 -2.33
CA GLY A 260 -6.33 23.81 -3.26
C GLY A 260 -4.92 23.30 -3.44
N VAL A 261 -4.71 21.98 -3.31
CA VAL A 261 -3.39 21.33 -3.44
C VAL A 261 -3.50 20.03 -4.21
N LEU A 262 -2.58 19.81 -5.15
CA LEU A 262 -2.32 18.53 -5.79
C LEU A 262 -1.13 17.85 -5.08
N ALA A 263 -1.42 16.83 -4.28
CA ALA A 263 -0.42 16.09 -3.50
C ALA A 263 0.60 15.38 -4.39
N THR A 264 1.88 15.44 -4.05
CA THR A 264 2.99 14.92 -4.87
C THR A 264 3.57 13.60 -4.35
N GLY A 265 3.54 13.32 -3.04
CA GLY A 265 4.11 12.11 -2.44
C GLY A 265 3.44 10.81 -2.88
N HIS A 266 4.14 9.70 -2.78
CA HIS A 266 3.61 8.37 -3.12
C HIS A 266 2.76 7.77 -2.00
N ASP A 267 3.12 8.03 -0.74
CA ASP A 267 2.34 7.62 0.42
C ASP A 267 1.10 8.50 0.60
N ILE A 268 -0.07 7.87 0.72
CA ILE A 268 -1.33 8.58 0.96
C ILE A 268 -1.59 8.82 2.45
N SER A 269 -0.90 8.14 3.35
CA SER A 269 -1.18 8.13 4.79
C SER A 269 -1.26 9.53 5.41
N PRO A 270 -0.32 10.49 5.16
CA PRO A 270 -0.44 11.84 5.73
C PRO A 270 -1.71 12.56 5.24
N TYR A 271 -2.12 12.34 4.00
CA TYR A 271 -3.30 12.97 3.42
C TYR A 271 -4.60 12.39 3.97
N LEU A 272 -4.63 11.08 4.29
CA LEU A 272 -5.74 10.46 5.00
C LEU A 272 -5.91 11.05 6.40
N VAL A 273 -4.79 11.32 7.09
CA VAL A 273 -4.81 11.93 8.43
C VAL A 273 -5.27 13.39 8.38
N ALA A 274 -4.89 14.13 7.34
CA ALA A 274 -5.29 15.54 7.17
C ALA A 274 -6.77 15.72 6.81
N ALA A 275 -7.39 14.73 6.15
CA ALA A 275 -8.74 14.85 5.60
C ALA A 275 -9.85 14.75 6.66
N ASP A 276 -10.84 15.61 6.56
CA ASP A 276 -12.08 15.55 7.33
C ASP A 276 -13.17 14.77 6.58
N VAL A 277 -13.16 14.81 5.23
CA VAL A 277 -14.00 14.01 4.33
C VAL A 277 -13.13 13.48 3.20
N MET A 278 -13.34 12.24 2.78
CA MET A 278 -12.70 11.69 1.59
C MET A 278 -13.73 11.39 0.52
N ILE A 279 -13.39 11.75 -0.72
CA ILE A 279 -14.08 11.34 -1.93
C ILE A 279 -13.21 10.33 -2.67
N THR A 280 -13.79 9.21 -3.05
CA THR A 280 -13.10 8.19 -3.87
C THR A 280 -14.10 7.47 -4.78
N ASP A 281 -13.62 6.53 -5.56
CA ASP A 281 -14.45 5.53 -6.26
C ASP A 281 -14.28 4.13 -5.65
N HIS A 282 -13.66 3.17 -6.34
CA HIS A 282 -13.28 1.87 -5.78
C HIS A 282 -11.77 1.77 -5.57
N SER A 283 -11.24 2.48 -4.57
CA SER A 283 -9.83 2.50 -4.20
C SER A 283 -9.56 1.79 -2.88
N SER A 284 -8.41 1.12 -2.75
CA SER A 284 -7.93 0.63 -1.46
C SER A 284 -7.74 1.76 -0.43
N ALA A 285 -7.42 2.96 -0.89
CA ALA A 285 -7.31 4.14 -0.04
C ALA A 285 -8.63 4.49 0.69
N GLY A 286 -9.79 4.22 0.07
CA GLY A 286 -11.08 4.37 0.74
C GLY A 286 -11.22 3.48 1.97
N PHE A 287 -10.75 2.24 1.91
CA PHE A 287 -10.72 1.36 3.08
C PHE A 287 -9.70 1.83 4.12
N GLU A 288 -8.50 2.27 3.70
CA GLU A 288 -7.49 2.82 4.62
C GLU A 288 -8.02 4.03 5.38
N TYR A 289 -8.86 4.85 4.73
CA TYR A 289 -9.49 6.02 5.34
C TYR A 289 -10.50 5.66 6.45
N LEU A 290 -11.14 4.49 6.39
CA LEU A 290 -12.06 4.03 7.45
C LEU A 290 -11.37 3.89 8.81
N LEU A 291 -10.05 3.72 8.84
CA LEU A 291 -9.24 3.74 10.07
C LEU A 291 -9.31 5.08 10.82
N ARG A 292 -9.66 6.17 10.13
CA ARG A 292 -9.86 7.50 10.71
C ARG A 292 -11.26 7.71 11.29
N ASP A 293 -12.19 6.81 11.02
CA ASP A 293 -13.62 6.95 11.32
C ASP A 293 -14.19 8.31 10.84
N ARG A 294 -13.75 8.77 9.69
CA ARG A 294 -14.22 10.00 9.06
C ARG A 294 -15.10 9.67 7.85
N PRO A 295 -16.05 10.58 7.46
CA PRO A 295 -16.98 10.36 6.37
C PRO A 295 -16.30 10.06 5.04
N LEU A 296 -16.81 9.04 4.35
CA LEU A 296 -16.37 8.62 3.03
C LEU A 296 -17.52 8.80 2.02
N VAL A 297 -17.29 9.56 0.97
CA VAL A 297 -18.19 9.71 -0.18
C VAL A 297 -17.62 8.88 -1.33
N ARG A 298 -18.43 7.99 -1.88
CA ARG A 298 -18.02 7.07 -2.95
C ARG A 298 -18.77 7.36 -4.24
N ILE A 299 -18.04 7.75 -5.28
CA ILE A 299 -18.62 7.90 -6.62
C ILE A 299 -18.76 6.51 -7.23
N HIS A 300 -19.99 6.07 -7.46
CA HIS A 300 -20.30 4.76 -8.00
C HIS A 300 -19.94 4.68 -9.48
N ARG A 301 -19.05 3.73 -9.84
CA ARG A 301 -18.54 3.51 -11.19
C ARG A 301 -18.66 2.02 -11.57
N PRO A 302 -19.80 1.59 -12.15
CA PRO A 302 -20.01 0.18 -12.52
C PRO A 302 -18.99 -0.34 -13.51
N GLU A 303 -18.56 0.50 -14.47
CA GLU A 303 -17.57 0.16 -15.47
C GLU A 303 -16.22 -0.17 -14.81
N LEU A 304 -15.80 0.65 -13.87
CA LEU A 304 -14.57 0.42 -13.10
C LEU A 304 -14.63 -0.91 -12.33
N ILE A 305 -15.76 -1.20 -11.67
CA ILE A 305 -15.94 -2.45 -10.93
C ILE A 305 -15.77 -3.65 -11.86
N ARG A 306 -16.39 -3.60 -13.03
CA ARG A 306 -16.32 -4.67 -14.03
C ARG A 306 -14.92 -4.83 -14.62
N GLU A 307 -14.30 -3.74 -15.07
CA GLU A 307 -12.99 -3.77 -15.74
C GLU A 307 -11.84 -4.16 -14.79
N ALA A 308 -11.88 -3.70 -13.54
CA ALA A 308 -10.91 -4.06 -12.53
C ALA A 308 -11.21 -5.39 -11.85
N ASN A 309 -12.29 -6.10 -12.26
CA ASN A 309 -12.74 -7.36 -11.65
C ASN A 309 -12.71 -7.29 -10.11
N ILE A 310 -13.35 -6.24 -9.55
CA ILE A 310 -13.36 -6.03 -8.11
C ILE A 310 -14.29 -7.07 -7.47
N HIS A 311 -13.76 -7.78 -6.51
CA HIS A 311 -14.54 -8.82 -5.81
C HIS A 311 -15.78 -8.21 -5.12
N ARG A 312 -16.94 -8.84 -5.29
CA ARG A 312 -18.25 -8.33 -4.85
C ARG A 312 -18.29 -7.96 -3.36
N GLU A 313 -17.68 -8.76 -2.51
CA GLU A 313 -17.60 -8.49 -1.06
C GLU A 313 -16.98 -7.11 -0.76
N TYR A 314 -15.91 -6.72 -1.47
CA TYR A 314 -15.28 -5.42 -1.25
C TYR A 314 -16.10 -4.27 -1.81
N VAL A 315 -16.87 -4.51 -2.89
CA VAL A 315 -17.83 -3.52 -3.41
C VAL A 315 -18.90 -3.23 -2.37
N GLU A 316 -19.46 -4.29 -1.76
CA GLU A 316 -20.51 -4.21 -0.74
C GLU A 316 -20.00 -3.57 0.56
N LEU A 317 -18.80 -3.97 1.04
CA LEU A 317 -18.20 -3.39 2.25
C LEU A 317 -17.94 -1.88 2.10
N LEU A 318 -17.37 -1.46 0.96
CA LEU A 318 -17.11 -0.04 0.73
C LEU A 318 -18.41 0.74 0.57
N ALA A 319 -19.41 0.17 -0.10
CA ALA A 319 -20.73 0.77 -0.24
C ALA A 319 -21.42 0.98 1.11
N ALA A 320 -21.38 -0.03 1.99
CA ALA A 320 -21.99 0.06 3.32
C ALA A 320 -21.32 1.14 4.20
N ALA A 321 -20.01 1.34 4.07
CA ALA A 321 -19.22 2.27 4.88
C ALA A 321 -19.15 3.69 4.29
N SER A 322 -19.83 3.99 3.19
CA SER A 322 -19.75 5.27 2.47
C SER A 322 -21.12 5.79 2.04
N THR A 323 -21.20 7.11 1.79
CA THR A 323 -22.31 7.71 1.04
C THR A 323 -22.05 7.52 -0.44
N SER A 324 -22.97 6.87 -1.17
CA SER A 324 -22.83 6.58 -2.59
C SER A 324 -23.46 7.66 -3.45
N THR A 325 -22.72 8.18 -4.43
CA THR A 325 -23.14 9.21 -5.38
C THR A 325 -22.79 8.78 -6.82
N SER A 326 -23.31 9.48 -7.82
CA SER A 326 -23.00 9.22 -9.23
C SER A 326 -22.73 10.49 -10.04
N ALA A 327 -23.30 11.62 -9.63
CA ALA A 327 -23.16 12.92 -10.28
C ALA A 327 -22.34 13.90 -9.42
N VAL A 328 -21.89 15.00 -10.03
CA VAL A 328 -21.10 16.03 -9.35
C VAL A 328 -21.92 16.70 -8.24
N ASP A 329 -23.14 17.13 -8.55
CA ASP A 329 -24.01 17.87 -7.61
C ASP A 329 -24.37 17.00 -6.39
N ASP A 330 -24.68 15.72 -6.63
CA ASP A 330 -24.94 14.75 -5.55
C ASP A 330 -23.71 14.59 -4.67
N THR A 331 -22.51 14.57 -5.28
CA THR A 331 -21.24 14.43 -4.55
C THR A 331 -20.94 15.66 -3.71
N VAL A 332 -21.20 16.86 -4.24
CA VAL A 332 -21.07 18.12 -3.50
C VAL A 332 -22.01 18.13 -2.29
N SER A 333 -23.31 17.84 -2.51
CA SER A 333 -24.30 17.76 -1.43
C SER A 333 -23.93 16.74 -0.36
N ALA A 334 -23.41 15.57 -0.76
CA ALA A 334 -22.94 14.55 0.18
C ALA A 334 -21.72 15.01 1.00
N VAL A 335 -20.82 15.81 0.42
CA VAL A 335 -19.67 16.40 1.13
C VAL A 335 -20.16 17.41 2.17
N GLU A 336 -21.10 18.31 1.81
CA GLU A 336 -21.67 19.27 2.75
C GLU A 336 -22.37 18.58 3.94
N GLN A 337 -23.15 17.54 3.67
CA GLN A 337 -23.77 16.72 4.71
C GLN A 337 -22.73 16.01 5.59
N ALA A 338 -21.67 15.46 5.00
CA ALA A 338 -20.59 14.78 5.70
C ALA A 338 -19.80 15.72 6.62
N ILE A 339 -19.65 16.98 6.24
CA ILE A 339 -19.04 18.03 7.08
C ILE A 339 -19.96 18.39 8.23
N ALA A 340 -21.26 18.50 7.98
CA ALA A 340 -22.27 18.86 8.98
C ALA A 340 -22.49 17.74 10.03
N ASP A 341 -22.46 16.47 9.61
CA ASP A 341 -22.61 15.31 10.49
C ASP A 341 -21.51 14.25 10.26
N PRO A 342 -20.30 14.46 10.76
CA PRO A 342 -19.20 13.53 10.58
C PRO A 342 -19.39 12.19 11.30
N ALA A 343 -20.33 12.10 12.24
CA ALA A 343 -20.62 10.87 12.98
C ALA A 343 -21.60 9.94 12.25
N ALA A 344 -22.30 10.45 11.21
CA ALA A 344 -23.17 9.62 10.39
C ALA A 344 -22.42 8.37 9.91
N ASN A 345 -23.07 7.21 10.06
CA ASN A 345 -22.53 5.90 9.64
C ASN A 345 -21.21 5.45 10.32
N SER A 346 -20.80 6.09 11.43
CA SER A 346 -19.55 5.78 12.16
C SER A 346 -19.48 4.32 12.61
N ALA A 347 -20.58 3.74 13.11
CA ALA A 347 -20.61 2.35 13.56
C ALA A 347 -20.22 1.37 12.43
N THR A 348 -20.75 1.58 11.22
CA THR A 348 -20.45 0.74 10.05
C THR A 348 -19.01 0.95 9.59
N ARG A 349 -18.52 2.21 9.54
CA ARG A 349 -17.12 2.49 9.19
C ARG A 349 -16.16 1.75 10.10
N ARG A 350 -16.36 1.81 11.41
CA ARG A 350 -15.53 1.10 12.40
C ARG A 350 -15.61 -0.42 12.25
N ALA A 351 -16.81 -0.96 12.04
CA ALA A 351 -16.99 -2.40 11.85
C ALA A 351 -16.23 -2.91 10.61
N VAL A 352 -16.32 -2.18 9.48
CA VAL A 352 -15.60 -2.54 8.25
C VAL A 352 -14.09 -2.37 8.44
N ALA A 353 -13.62 -1.32 9.12
CA ALA A 353 -12.20 -1.17 9.43
C ALA A 353 -11.67 -2.31 10.29
N GLN A 354 -12.39 -2.73 11.33
CA GLN A 354 -12.01 -3.87 12.18
C GLN A 354 -11.94 -5.20 11.42
N ASP A 355 -12.81 -5.42 10.44
CA ASP A 355 -12.80 -6.62 9.60
C ASP A 355 -11.60 -6.62 8.63
N LEU A 356 -11.27 -5.46 8.05
CA LEU A 356 -10.28 -5.34 6.99
C LEU A 356 -8.85 -5.08 7.47
N PHE A 357 -8.65 -4.65 8.72
CA PHE A 357 -7.32 -4.35 9.25
C PHE A 357 -7.06 -5.12 10.54
N TYR A 358 -6.11 -6.04 10.47
CA TYR A 358 -5.71 -6.82 11.66
C TYR A 358 -4.82 -5.98 12.55
N SER A 359 -5.34 -5.61 13.73
CA SER A 359 -4.63 -4.88 14.79
C SER A 359 -3.76 -3.73 14.25
N PRO A 360 -4.36 -2.69 13.65
CA PRO A 360 -3.63 -1.53 13.13
C PRO A 360 -2.86 -0.80 14.25
N GLY A 361 -1.76 -0.14 13.90
CA GLY A 361 -0.84 0.51 14.85
C GLY A 361 0.28 -0.41 15.36
N SER A 362 0.29 -1.69 14.98
CA SER A 362 1.35 -2.63 15.37
C SER A 362 1.70 -3.66 14.29
N ALA A 363 1.26 -3.43 13.06
CA ALA A 363 1.54 -4.31 11.94
C ALA A 363 3.03 -4.28 11.54
N THR A 364 3.67 -3.12 11.66
CA THR A 364 5.11 -2.96 11.43
C THR A 364 5.90 -3.85 12.37
N ARG A 365 5.60 -3.80 13.68
CA ARG A 365 6.26 -4.63 14.69
C ARG A 365 6.10 -6.12 14.37
N ARG A 366 4.88 -6.60 14.12
CA ARG A 366 4.64 -8.01 13.77
C ARG A 366 5.34 -8.42 12.48
N SER A 367 5.42 -7.52 11.49
CA SER A 367 6.14 -7.80 10.24
C SER A 367 7.64 -7.89 10.45
N VAL A 368 8.21 -7.05 11.32
CA VAL A 368 9.61 -7.08 11.73
C VAL A 368 9.93 -8.39 12.45
N GLU A 369 9.13 -8.78 13.44
CA GLU A 369 9.26 -10.04 14.17
C GLU A 369 9.23 -11.24 13.20
N ALA A 370 8.24 -11.28 12.29
CA ALA A 370 8.10 -12.32 11.29
C ALA A 370 9.27 -12.33 10.28
N LEU A 371 9.88 -11.18 10.02
CA LEU A 371 11.03 -11.09 9.12
C LEU A 371 12.32 -11.55 9.81
N TYR A 372 12.51 -11.24 11.10
CA TYR A 372 13.61 -11.80 11.90
C TYR A 372 13.54 -13.34 11.95
N GLU A 373 12.34 -13.89 12.19
CA GLU A 373 12.13 -15.34 12.11
C GLU A 373 12.50 -15.90 10.73
N ALA A 374 12.08 -15.21 9.66
CA ALA A 374 12.31 -15.66 8.29
C ALA A 374 13.79 -15.68 7.89
N ILE A 375 14.59 -14.79 8.46
CA ILE A 375 16.05 -14.69 8.20
C ILE A 375 16.92 -15.40 9.25
N ASP A 376 16.29 -16.07 10.21
CA ASP A 376 16.99 -16.81 11.29
C ASP A 376 17.99 -15.88 12.04
N LEU A 377 17.47 -14.75 12.54
CA LEU A 377 18.22 -13.74 13.29
C LEU A 377 17.46 -13.40 14.58
N ASP A 378 18.16 -13.44 15.71
CA ASP A 378 17.56 -13.13 17.01
C ASP A 378 17.27 -11.63 17.14
N PRO A 379 16.02 -11.22 17.46
CA PRO A 379 15.68 -9.82 17.71
C PRO A 379 16.14 -9.30 19.06
N ALA A 380 16.73 -10.12 19.94
CA ALA A 380 17.04 -9.82 21.33
C ALA A 380 17.95 -8.59 21.58
N SER A 381 18.43 -7.94 20.52
CA SER A 381 19.23 -6.71 20.60
C SER A 381 18.54 -5.48 19.98
N MET A 382 17.22 -5.53 19.77
CA MET A 382 16.50 -4.37 19.24
C MET A 382 16.24 -3.32 20.35
N PRO A 383 16.64 -2.06 20.16
CA PRO A 383 16.24 -0.99 21.06
C PRO A 383 14.71 -0.81 21.00
N GLU A 384 14.05 -0.67 22.15
CA GLU A 384 12.61 -0.34 22.23
C GLU A 384 12.26 0.94 21.45
N ALA A 385 13.22 1.88 21.33
CA ALA A 385 13.12 3.11 20.55
C ALA A 385 12.81 2.91 19.04
N LEU A 386 12.93 1.70 18.48
CA LEU A 386 12.55 1.42 17.10
C LEU A 386 11.03 1.41 16.86
N PHE A 387 10.27 1.37 17.91
CA PHE A 387 8.80 1.36 17.87
C PHE A 387 8.20 2.66 18.45
N GLU A 388 9.03 3.54 19.00
CA GLU A 388 8.63 4.90 19.34
C GLU A 388 8.59 5.73 18.06
N SER A 389 7.51 6.48 17.87
CA SER A 389 7.26 7.32 16.69
C SER A 389 8.44 8.26 16.42
N THR A 390 9.24 7.96 15.42
CA THR A 390 10.16 8.94 14.84
C THR A 390 9.30 10.04 14.23
N GLU A 391 9.48 11.28 14.66
CA GLU A 391 8.93 12.46 14.01
C GLU A 391 9.28 12.41 12.52
N ALA A 392 8.32 11.97 11.71
CA ALA A 392 8.51 11.79 10.29
C ALA A 392 8.61 13.16 9.62
N SER A 393 9.80 13.50 9.17
CA SER A 393 9.98 14.61 8.23
C SER A 393 9.21 14.30 6.94
N CYS A 394 8.12 15.02 6.73
CA CYS A 394 7.41 15.01 5.45
C CYS A 394 8.35 15.53 4.35
N PRO A 395 8.46 14.89 3.19
CA PRO A 395 9.29 15.40 2.11
C PRO A 395 8.80 16.79 1.70
N ARG A 396 9.70 17.77 1.75
CA ARG A 396 9.45 19.14 1.30
C ARG A 396 9.12 19.11 -0.18
N SER A 397 8.03 19.80 -0.55
CA SER A 397 7.71 20.12 -1.93
C SER A 397 8.86 20.95 -2.54
N ALA A 398 9.48 20.43 -3.58
CA ALA A 398 10.32 21.18 -4.50
C ALA A 398 9.50 21.54 -5.73
#